data_e1102a022b1e292ce1a4392d8039e9cb
#
_entry.id   e1102a022b1e292ce1a4392d8039e9cb
#
_cell.length_a   1.000
_cell.length_b   1.000
_cell.length_c   1.000
_cell.angle_alpha   90.00
_cell.angle_beta   90.00
_cell.angle_gamma   90.00
#
_symmetry.space_group_name_H-M   'P 1'
#
loop_
_entity.id
_entity.type
_entity.pdbx_description
1 polymer ?
#
loop_
_entity_poly.entity_id
_entity_poly.type
_entity_poly.pdbx_seq_one_letter_code
_entity_poly.pdbx_strand_id
1 'polypeptide(L)'
;MACGHFLKDSYYVTLFEKNDYVGGHTNTVTVDEQGRDIHIDTGFMVYNEVTYPNLTRLFKELKVNTKPTSMSFSVQHRPSGLEFCGSGISGLFAQRKNIFNSRFYKLLKQIDRFNREAVEIIDNPLYADYTLFEYSKEKKYSNDFLIKYLIPMSSAVWSTRPDLMLKFPAVTLVRFFKNHGFLGLNTQHQWRTVVEGSQAYREKLIAPFKNKIIKDSPVKKIYRETDGVRVQTAGDEMKFDKVIIASHADEALNMLDEPTQKERDILKNFKYQKNSATLHTDRNVMPKTKRAWSSWNYRIDDVEGQLKPSTIYYMNSLQQVSDKKDYFLSIDDHGLVDPGKILKVIMYEHPVFSVGAISAQKELYKLNENDRVFFCGSYFGYGFHEDALNSSINLCNKLLTQKEEAVL
;
A
#
# COMPACT_ATOMS: atom_id res chain seq x y z
N MET A 1 9.24 -12.67 -5.04
CA MET A 1 9.01 -13.80 -4.10
C MET A 1 7.91 -14.73 -4.59
N ALA A 2 6.67 -14.28 -4.81
CA ALA A 2 5.55 -15.12 -5.21
C ALA A 2 5.82 -15.93 -6.49
N CYS A 3 6.31 -15.30 -7.55
CA CYS A 3 6.69 -16.01 -8.78
C CYS A 3 7.74 -17.11 -8.52
N GLY A 4 8.77 -16.81 -7.70
CA GLY A 4 9.76 -17.83 -7.31
C GLY A 4 9.14 -19.02 -6.60
N HIS A 5 8.18 -18.76 -5.70
CA HIS A 5 7.46 -19.82 -4.99
C HIS A 5 6.61 -20.68 -5.92
N PHE A 6 5.85 -20.07 -6.84
CA PHE A 6 4.96 -20.83 -7.73
C PHE A 6 5.68 -21.52 -8.88
N LEU A 7 6.85 -21.05 -9.29
CA LEU A 7 7.60 -21.61 -10.41
C LEU A 7 8.73 -22.57 -10.01
N LYS A 8 9.09 -22.67 -8.72
CA LYS A 8 10.25 -23.40 -8.20
C LYS A 8 10.35 -24.87 -8.62
N ASP A 9 9.20 -25.53 -8.81
CA ASP A 9 9.14 -26.95 -9.15
C ASP A 9 9.23 -27.21 -10.67
N SER A 10 9.04 -26.15 -11.48
CA SER A 10 9.01 -26.23 -12.96
C SER A 10 10.17 -25.49 -13.62
N TYR A 11 10.82 -24.56 -12.92
CA TYR A 11 11.91 -23.73 -13.43
C TYR A 11 13.06 -23.63 -12.43
N TYR A 12 14.29 -23.47 -12.92
CA TYR A 12 15.42 -23.03 -12.12
C TYR A 12 15.29 -21.53 -11.89
N VAL A 13 14.88 -21.13 -10.68
CA VAL A 13 14.61 -19.75 -10.34
C VAL A 13 15.84 -19.08 -9.70
N THR A 14 16.22 -17.90 -10.19
CA THR A 14 17.15 -16.99 -9.52
C THR A 14 16.42 -15.68 -9.23
N LEU A 15 16.52 -15.16 -8.01
CA LEU A 15 15.92 -13.90 -7.60
C LEU A 15 17.03 -12.89 -7.29
N PHE A 16 17.01 -11.75 -8.00
CA PHE A 16 17.86 -10.61 -7.70
C PHE A 16 17.09 -9.61 -6.84
N GLU A 17 17.72 -9.15 -5.77
CA GLU A 17 17.18 -8.11 -4.87
C GLU A 17 18.23 -7.00 -4.71
N LYS A 18 17.79 -5.75 -4.84
CA LYS A 18 18.69 -4.59 -4.73
C LYS A 18 19.13 -4.28 -3.30
N ASN A 19 18.29 -4.66 -2.33
CA ASN A 19 18.52 -4.41 -0.91
C ASN A 19 19.21 -5.61 -0.23
N ASP A 20 19.65 -5.40 1.00
CA ASP A 20 20.18 -6.42 1.91
C ASP A 20 19.09 -7.37 2.46
N TYR A 21 17.83 -7.05 2.22
CA TYR A 21 16.66 -7.86 2.61
C TYR A 21 15.70 -8.07 1.44
N VAL A 22 14.97 -9.19 1.47
CA VAL A 22 13.97 -9.56 0.47
C VAL A 22 12.58 -9.17 0.97
N GLY A 23 11.73 -8.65 0.08
CA GLY A 23 10.31 -8.47 0.41
C GLY A 23 9.75 -7.08 0.13
N GLY A 24 10.59 -6.07 -0.11
CA GLY A 24 10.12 -4.71 -0.35
C GLY A 24 9.31 -4.18 0.84
N HIS A 25 8.01 -3.94 0.64
CA HIS A 25 7.09 -3.51 1.71
C HIS A 25 6.75 -4.62 2.73
N THR A 26 7.12 -5.88 2.50
CA THR A 26 7.11 -6.92 3.52
C THR A 26 8.36 -6.74 4.38
N ASN A 27 8.33 -5.78 5.27
CA ASN A 27 9.48 -5.35 6.05
C ASN A 27 9.12 -5.20 7.52
N THR A 28 9.72 -6.06 8.35
CA THR A 28 9.55 -6.09 9.80
C THR A 28 10.84 -5.61 10.47
N VAL A 29 10.75 -4.63 11.33
CA VAL A 29 11.84 -4.15 12.18
C VAL A 29 11.76 -4.83 13.54
N THR A 30 12.85 -5.43 13.98
CA THR A 30 12.96 -5.98 15.32
C THR A 30 13.57 -4.93 16.26
N VAL A 31 12.90 -4.70 17.38
CA VAL A 31 13.32 -3.77 18.43
C VAL A 31 13.49 -4.53 19.72
N ASP A 32 14.63 -4.37 20.39
CA ASP A 32 14.81 -4.91 21.75
C ASP A 32 14.02 -4.08 22.77
N GLU A 33 13.15 -4.76 23.52
CA GLU A 33 12.43 -4.20 24.66
C GLU A 33 12.83 -4.96 25.94
N GLN A 34 13.93 -4.56 26.54
CA GLN A 34 14.41 -5.17 27.79
C GLN A 34 14.69 -6.69 27.67
N GLY A 35 15.37 -7.10 26.60
CA GLY A 35 15.71 -8.50 26.33
C GLY A 35 14.60 -9.29 25.63
N ARG A 36 13.52 -8.64 25.19
CA ARG A 36 12.46 -9.23 24.38
C ARG A 36 12.43 -8.59 23.01
N ASP A 37 12.50 -9.41 21.97
CA ASP A 37 12.35 -8.95 20.59
C ASP A 37 10.90 -8.59 20.30
N ILE A 38 10.69 -7.35 19.84
CA ILE A 38 9.40 -6.82 19.38
C ILE A 38 9.47 -6.66 17.86
N HIS A 39 8.60 -7.36 17.15
CA HIS A 39 8.54 -7.35 15.68
C HIS A 39 7.48 -6.38 15.19
N ILE A 40 7.89 -5.31 14.50
CA ILE A 40 7.03 -4.21 14.07
C ILE A 40 7.09 -4.08 12.56
N ASP A 41 5.96 -4.25 11.87
CA ASP A 41 5.88 -4.05 10.44
C ASP A 41 5.90 -2.57 10.08
N THR A 42 6.64 -2.25 9.03
CA THR A 42 6.83 -0.86 8.58
C THR A 42 6.25 -0.59 7.19
N GLY A 43 5.82 -1.63 6.48
CA GLY A 43 5.17 -1.53 5.17
C GLY A 43 3.84 -2.28 5.17
N PHE A 44 3.82 -3.57 4.84
CA PHE A 44 2.60 -4.38 4.90
C PHE A 44 2.27 -4.78 6.34
N MET A 45 1.13 -4.36 6.86
CA MET A 45 0.74 -4.55 8.27
C MET A 45 -0.54 -5.36 8.45
N VAL A 46 -1.50 -5.20 7.53
CA VAL A 46 -2.86 -5.72 7.70
C VAL A 46 -3.46 -6.22 6.39
N TYR A 47 -4.37 -7.17 6.51
CA TYR A 47 -5.21 -7.68 5.42
C TYR A 47 -6.58 -8.08 5.96
N ASN A 48 -7.53 -8.41 5.10
CA ASN A 48 -8.78 -9.06 5.48
C ASN A 48 -9.09 -10.23 4.52
N GLU A 49 -9.88 -11.19 4.97
CA GLU A 49 -10.10 -12.41 4.21
C GLU A 49 -11.03 -12.24 3.00
N VAL A 50 -11.76 -11.12 2.92
CA VAL A 50 -12.73 -10.84 1.85
C VAL A 50 -12.07 -10.22 0.63
N THR A 51 -11.25 -9.18 0.84
CA THR A 51 -10.61 -8.44 -0.25
C THR A 51 -9.18 -8.92 -0.56
N TYR A 52 -8.66 -9.90 0.21
CA TYR A 52 -7.36 -10.54 0.03
C TYR A 52 -7.49 -12.09 -0.10
N PRO A 53 -8.31 -12.61 -1.05
CA PRO A 53 -8.59 -14.04 -1.13
C PRO A 53 -7.35 -14.89 -1.48
N ASN A 54 -6.50 -14.41 -2.39
CA ASN A 54 -5.27 -15.13 -2.77
C ASN A 54 -4.24 -15.13 -1.65
N LEU A 55 -4.08 -13.99 -0.95
CA LEU A 55 -3.19 -13.91 0.19
C LEU A 55 -3.68 -14.79 1.35
N THR A 56 -4.99 -14.83 1.58
CA THR A 56 -5.62 -15.70 2.58
C THR A 56 -5.36 -17.16 2.26
N ARG A 57 -5.50 -17.57 0.99
CA ARG A 57 -5.18 -18.93 0.54
C ARG A 57 -3.70 -19.25 0.76
N LEU A 58 -2.79 -18.37 0.32
CA LEU A 58 -1.35 -18.53 0.48
C LEU A 58 -0.96 -18.66 1.97
N PHE A 59 -1.55 -17.85 2.84
CA PHE A 59 -1.27 -17.94 4.29
C PHE A 59 -1.72 -19.27 4.89
N LYS A 60 -2.86 -19.81 4.43
CA LYS A 60 -3.31 -21.16 4.84
C LYS A 60 -2.35 -22.24 4.37
N GLU A 61 -1.94 -22.20 3.11
CA GLU A 61 -0.97 -23.13 2.52
C GLU A 61 0.39 -23.12 3.24
N LEU A 62 0.89 -21.93 3.54
CA LEU A 62 2.14 -21.73 4.27
C LEU A 62 2.00 -21.88 5.78
N LYS A 63 0.80 -22.15 6.31
CA LYS A 63 0.51 -22.25 7.76
C LYS A 63 1.01 -21.00 8.52
N VAL A 64 0.66 -19.82 8.00
CA VAL A 64 1.01 -18.54 8.62
C VAL A 64 0.02 -18.22 9.74
N ASN A 65 0.52 -17.94 10.93
CA ASN A 65 -0.32 -17.55 12.06
C ASN A 65 -0.72 -16.08 11.93
N THR A 66 -2.02 -15.81 12.07
CA THR A 66 -2.57 -14.46 12.02
C THR A 66 -3.56 -14.22 13.15
N LYS A 67 -3.75 -12.97 13.54
CA LYS A 67 -4.69 -12.58 14.60
C LYS A 67 -5.59 -11.42 14.14
N PRO A 68 -6.82 -11.30 14.68
CA PRO A 68 -7.68 -10.14 14.44
C PRO A 68 -7.01 -8.84 14.89
N THR A 69 -7.28 -7.75 14.16
CA THR A 69 -6.84 -6.41 14.52
C THR A 69 -7.91 -5.38 14.27
N SER A 70 -7.72 -4.17 14.83
CA SER A 70 -8.58 -3.01 14.61
C SER A 70 -7.94 -2.09 13.56
N MET A 71 -8.75 -1.66 12.60
CA MET A 71 -8.40 -0.63 11.60
C MET A 71 -9.19 0.67 11.87
N SER A 72 -9.27 1.07 13.14
CA SER A 72 -9.87 2.34 13.52
C SER A 72 -9.08 3.51 12.93
N PHE A 73 -9.80 4.55 12.50
CA PHE A 73 -9.24 5.72 11.85
C PHE A 73 -9.62 7.01 12.59
N SER A 74 -8.66 7.90 12.76
CA SER A 74 -8.87 9.23 13.35
C SER A 74 -8.30 10.35 12.50
N VAL A 75 -8.85 11.53 12.70
CA VAL A 75 -8.35 12.78 12.10
C VAL A 75 -7.99 13.76 13.22
N GLN A 76 -6.78 14.30 13.10
CA GLN A 76 -6.26 15.39 13.93
C GLN A 76 -5.94 16.58 13.04
N HIS A 77 -6.85 17.56 12.95
CA HIS A 77 -6.64 18.80 12.21
C HIS A 77 -6.17 19.89 13.16
N ARG A 78 -4.85 20.06 13.27
CA ARG A 78 -4.18 20.99 14.22
C ARG A 78 -4.60 22.45 14.05
N PRO A 79 -4.70 22.99 12.80
CA PRO A 79 -5.10 24.40 12.61
C PRO A 79 -6.46 24.75 13.22
N SER A 80 -7.44 23.81 13.18
CA SER A 80 -8.76 24.05 13.82
C SER A 80 -8.89 23.44 15.21
N GLY A 81 -7.90 22.69 15.68
CA GLY A 81 -7.96 21.93 16.93
C GLY A 81 -8.98 20.81 16.95
N LEU A 82 -9.47 20.34 15.78
CA LEU A 82 -10.44 19.26 15.68
C LEU A 82 -9.75 17.89 15.77
N GLU A 83 -10.25 17.06 16.68
CA GLU A 83 -9.83 15.67 16.84
C GLU A 83 -11.08 14.78 17.00
N PHE A 84 -11.19 13.74 16.16
CA PHE A 84 -12.25 12.74 16.25
C PHE A 84 -11.81 11.41 15.62
N CYS A 85 -12.48 10.33 15.96
CA CYS A 85 -12.29 9.05 15.27
C CYS A 85 -13.64 8.44 14.85
N GLY A 86 -13.61 7.57 13.83
CA GLY A 86 -14.78 6.91 13.27
C GLY A 86 -15.34 5.76 14.11
N SER A 87 -14.73 5.42 15.25
CA SER A 87 -15.09 4.26 16.05
C SER A 87 -16.24 4.59 17.03
N GLY A 88 -17.47 4.55 16.51
CA GLY A 88 -18.68 4.75 17.29
C GLY A 88 -18.89 6.19 17.78
N ILE A 89 -20.01 6.43 18.47
CA ILE A 89 -20.42 7.76 18.94
C ILE A 89 -19.39 8.37 19.90
N SER A 90 -18.80 7.55 20.78
CA SER A 90 -17.80 8.06 21.74
C SER A 90 -16.54 8.59 21.06
N GLY A 91 -16.12 7.97 19.96
CA GLY A 91 -15.01 8.40 19.15
C GLY A 91 -15.32 9.62 18.27
N LEU A 92 -16.49 9.68 17.66
CA LEU A 92 -16.96 10.84 16.91
C LEU A 92 -16.97 12.08 17.79
N PHE A 93 -17.48 11.98 19.00
CA PHE A 93 -17.47 13.04 20.00
C PHE A 93 -16.32 12.88 21.03
N ALA A 94 -15.15 12.44 20.57
CA ALA A 94 -13.95 12.35 21.44
C ALA A 94 -13.70 13.66 22.18
N GLN A 95 -13.78 14.79 21.47
CA GLN A 95 -13.87 16.13 22.06
C GLN A 95 -15.33 16.45 22.38
N ARG A 96 -15.72 16.36 23.65
CA ARG A 96 -17.12 16.57 24.10
C ARG A 96 -17.72 17.92 23.72
N LYS A 97 -16.89 18.98 23.56
CA LYS A 97 -17.32 20.28 23.06
C LYS A 97 -17.98 20.23 21.69
N ASN A 98 -17.67 19.23 20.87
CA ASN A 98 -18.24 19.07 19.53
C ASN A 98 -19.73 18.64 19.55
N ILE A 99 -20.28 18.22 20.69
CA ILE A 99 -21.71 17.97 20.88
C ILE A 99 -22.51 19.26 20.63
N PHE A 100 -21.93 20.43 20.91
CA PHE A 100 -22.58 21.74 20.70
C PHE A 100 -22.07 22.46 19.44
N ASN A 101 -21.31 21.81 18.59
CA ASN A 101 -20.66 22.40 17.41
C ASN A 101 -21.48 22.11 16.14
N SER A 102 -22.28 23.07 15.69
CA SER A 102 -23.10 22.96 14.48
C SER A 102 -22.29 22.69 13.21
N ARG A 103 -21.05 23.24 13.13
CA ARG A 103 -20.13 22.99 12.00
C ARG A 103 -19.69 21.53 11.96
N PHE A 104 -19.51 20.89 13.12
CA PHE A 104 -19.18 19.47 13.19
C PHE A 104 -20.34 18.60 12.72
N TYR A 105 -21.58 18.93 13.11
CA TYR A 105 -22.78 18.23 12.59
C TYR A 105 -22.94 18.37 11.07
N LYS A 106 -22.60 19.55 10.49
CA LYS A 106 -22.59 19.73 9.03
C LYS A 106 -21.57 18.81 8.36
N LEU A 107 -20.38 18.62 8.97
CA LEU A 107 -19.37 17.68 8.50
C LEU A 107 -19.91 16.23 8.52
N LEU A 108 -20.46 15.79 9.67
CA LEU A 108 -21.04 14.44 9.80
C LEU A 108 -22.16 14.18 8.80
N LYS A 109 -23.01 15.17 8.54
CA LYS A 109 -24.08 15.09 7.54
C LYS A 109 -23.55 14.91 6.12
N GLN A 110 -22.45 15.54 5.78
CA GLN A 110 -21.82 15.36 4.47
C GLN A 110 -21.09 14.01 4.34
N ILE A 111 -20.50 13.51 5.42
CA ILE A 111 -19.93 12.15 5.45
C ILE A 111 -21.03 11.12 5.20
N ASP A 112 -22.17 11.21 5.91
CA ASP A 112 -23.32 10.32 5.71
C ASP A 112 -23.88 10.42 4.28
N ARG A 113 -24.00 11.63 3.74
CA ARG A 113 -24.44 11.85 2.35
C ARG A 113 -23.48 11.19 1.36
N PHE A 114 -22.17 11.40 1.50
CA PHE A 114 -21.15 10.76 0.65
C PHE A 114 -21.25 9.23 0.72
N ASN A 115 -21.36 8.66 1.92
CA ASN A 115 -21.44 7.22 2.10
C ASN A 115 -22.64 6.59 1.37
N ARG A 116 -23.76 7.31 1.26
CA ARG A 116 -24.98 6.85 0.55
C ARG A 116 -24.90 7.07 -0.96
N GLU A 117 -24.45 8.25 -1.40
CA GLU A 117 -24.54 8.66 -2.80
C GLU A 117 -23.33 8.22 -3.65
N ALA A 118 -22.14 8.05 -3.03
CA ALA A 118 -20.92 7.85 -3.79
C ALA A 118 -20.95 6.59 -4.67
N VAL A 119 -21.61 5.53 -4.24
CA VAL A 119 -21.68 4.27 -5.01
C VAL A 119 -22.36 4.41 -6.38
N GLU A 120 -23.16 5.46 -6.59
CA GLU A 120 -23.89 5.72 -7.84
C GLU A 120 -22.96 6.02 -9.02
N ILE A 121 -21.71 6.47 -8.74
CA ILE A 121 -20.76 6.82 -9.81
C ILE A 121 -20.02 5.59 -10.38
N ILE A 122 -20.07 4.45 -9.71
CA ILE A 122 -19.22 3.27 -10.06
C ILE A 122 -19.50 2.77 -11.48
N ASP A 123 -20.77 2.70 -11.84
CA ASP A 123 -21.22 2.16 -13.12
C ASP A 123 -21.79 3.25 -14.04
N ASN A 124 -21.57 4.53 -13.72
CA ASN A 124 -22.03 5.66 -14.50
C ASN A 124 -20.90 6.21 -15.41
N PRO A 125 -21.01 6.07 -16.74
CA PRO A 125 -19.98 6.50 -17.69
C PRO A 125 -19.60 7.98 -17.60
N LEU A 126 -20.52 8.84 -17.13
CA LEU A 126 -20.27 10.28 -16.95
C LEU A 126 -19.09 10.54 -16.01
N TYR A 127 -18.88 9.68 -15.02
CA TYR A 127 -17.83 9.86 -14.01
C TYR A 127 -16.55 9.06 -14.30
N ALA A 128 -16.46 8.37 -15.43
CA ALA A 128 -15.34 7.45 -15.73
C ALA A 128 -13.97 8.13 -15.62
N ASP A 129 -13.85 9.37 -16.05
CA ASP A 129 -12.62 10.15 -16.06
C ASP A 129 -12.59 11.27 -15.00
N TYR A 130 -13.61 11.34 -14.12
CA TYR A 130 -13.66 12.35 -13.08
C TYR A 130 -12.56 12.13 -12.04
N THR A 131 -11.85 13.20 -11.75
CA THR A 131 -10.99 13.29 -10.58
C THR A 131 -11.83 13.48 -9.31
N LEU A 132 -11.23 13.20 -8.16
CA LEU A 132 -11.88 13.45 -6.87
C LEU A 132 -12.26 14.92 -6.68
N PHE A 133 -11.45 15.84 -7.23
CA PHE A 133 -11.73 17.27 -7.20
C PHE A 133 -12.98 17.63 -8.00
N GLU A 134 -13.10 17.16 -9.25
CA GLU A 134 -14.25 17.42 -10.13
C GLU A 134 -15.54 16.83 -9.53
N TYR A 135 -15.47 15.58 -9.07
CA TYR A 135 -16.58 14.93 -8.38
C TYR A 135 -17.04 15.73 -7.16
N SER A 136 -16.08 16.18 -6.34
CA SER A 136 -16.41 16.94 -5.14
C SER A 136 -17.07 18.28 -5.43
N LYS A 137 -16.63 18.94 -6.49
CA LYS A 137 -17.22 20.21 -6.97
C LYS A 137 -18.65 20.00 -7.48
N GLU A 138 -18.88 19.00 -8.34
CA GLU A 138 -20.19 18.72 -8.89
C GLU A 138 -21.20 18.37 -7.79
N LYS A 139 -20.82 17.53 -6.85
CA LYS A 139 -21.66 17.16 -5.70
C LYS A 139 -21.74 18.24 -4.62
N LYS A 140 -21.06 19.40 -4.82
CA LYS A 140 -21.07 20.56 -3.90
C LYS A 140 -20.69 20.18 -2.47
N TYR A 141 -19.67 19.36 -2.29
CA TYR A 141 -19.11 19.06 -0.98
C TYR A 141 -18.35 20.29 -0.44
N SER A 142 -18.44 20.53 0.88
CA SER A 142 -17.75 21.64 1.51
C SER A 142 -16.25 21.38 1.62
N ASN A 143 -15.49 22.46 1.75
CA ASN A 143 -14.06 22.38 2.02
C ASN A 143 -13.74 21.64 3.33
N ASP A 144 -14.59 21.80 4.35
CA ASP A 144 -14.46 21.05 5.61
C ASP A 144 -14.56 19.54 5.41
N PHE A 145 -15.49 19.09 4.57
CA PHE A 145 -15.62 17.66 4.24
C PHE A 145 -14.38 17.14 3.50
N LEU A 146 -13.87 17.90 2.53
CA LEU A 146 -12.68 17.53 1.79
C LEU A 146 -11.45 17.42 2.72
N ILE A 147 -11.14 18.49 3.45
CA ILE A 147 -9.89 18.59 4.24
C ILE A 147 -9.94 17.73 5.51
N LYS A 148 -11.11 17.55 6.12
CA LYS A 148 -11.23 16.87 7.42
C LYS A 148 -11.74 15.42 7.34
N TYR A 149 -12.11 14.94 6.16
CA TYR A 149 -12.58 13.56 6.00
C TYR A 149 -12.09 12.90 4.71
N LEU A 150 -12.48 13.38 3.52
CA LEU A 150 -12.28 12.66 2.27
C LEU A 150 -10.79 12.55 1.91
N ILE A 151 -10.07 13.68 1.92
CA ILE A 151 -8.63 13.70 1.67
C ILE A 151 -7.87 12.93 2.76
N PRO A 152 -8.09 13.17 4.07
CA PRO A 152 -7.47 12.36 5.12
C PRO A 152 -7.63 10.87 4.93
N MET A 153 -8.85 10.39 4.70
CA MET A 153 -9.13 8.97 4.55
C MET A 153 -8.46 8.38 3.32
N SER A 154 -8.61 9.04 2.17
CA SER A 154 -8.03 8.57 0.91
C SER A 154 -6.50 8.69 0.87
N SER A 155 -5.94 9.81 1.32
CA SER A 155 -4.49 10.00 1.41
C SER A 155 -3.82 8.96 2.32
N ALA A 156 -4.46 8.63 3.44
CA ALA A 156 -3.94 7.62 4.35
C ALA A 156 -3.89 6.23 3.70
N VAL A 157 -4.92 5.85 2.90
CA VAL A 157 -4.98 4.53 2.23
C VAL A 157 -3.82 4.32 1.26
N TRP A 158 -3.45 5.34 0.48
CA TRP A 158 -2.40 5.23 -0.55
C TRP A 158 -1.09 5.95 -0.18
N SER A 159 -0.97 6.46 1.05
CA SER A 159 0.16 7.32 1.46
C SER A 159 0.41 8.48 0.48
N THR A 160 -0.66 8.96 -0.17
CA THR A 160 -0.59 9.95 -1.26
C THR A 160 -0.80 11.36 -0.73
N ARG A 161 0.00 12.31 -1.21
CA ARG A 161 -0.12 13.72 -0.84
C ARG A 161 -1.49 14.28 -1.24
N PRO A 162 -2.06 15.23 -0.45
CA PRO A 162 -3.39 15.81 -0.69
C PRO A 162 -3.59 16.40 -2.09
N ASP A 163 -2.57 17.06 -2.63
CA ASP A 163 -2.63 17.69 -3.96
C ASP A 163 -2.72 16.66 -5.10
N LEU A 164 -2.07 15.52 -4.92
CA LEU A 164 -2.15 14.38 -5.84
C LEU A 164 -3.46 13.61 -5.63
N MET A 165 -3.93 13.52 -4.39
CA MET A 165 -5.19 12.84 -4.08
C MET A 165 -6.40 13.51 -4.71
N LEU A 166 -6.39 14.83 -4.86
CA LEU A 166 -7.44 15.56 -5.58
C LEU A 166 -7.51 15.20 -7.07
N LYS A 167 -6.40 14.73 -7.66
CA LYS A 167 -6.32 14.27 -9.07
C LYS A 167 -6.60 12.77 -9.21
N PHE A 168 -6.84 12.07 -8.10
CA PHE A 168 -7.12 10.64 -8.08
C PHE A 168 -8.47 10.36 -8.75
N PRO A 169 -8.61 9.26 -9.54
CA PRO A 169 -9.88 8.90 -10.19
C PRO A 169 -10.98 8.61 -9.16
N ALA A 170 -12.08 9.37 -9.23
CA ALA A 170 -13.17 9.28 -8.25
C ALA A 170 -13.81 7.88 -8.21
N VAL A 171 -14.07 7.29 -9.37
CA VAL A 171 -14.66 5.93 -9.48
C VAL A 171 -13.78 4.88 -8.82
N THR A 172 -12.46 4.98 -9.02
CA THR A 172 -11.48 4.05 -8.41
C THR A 172 -11.51 4.15 -6.89
N LEU A 173 -11.52 5.35 -6.33
CA LEU A 173 -11.63 5.59 -4.90
C LEU A 173 -12.92 4.99 -4.34
N VAL A 174 -14.05 5.33 -4.94
CA VAL A 174 -15.36 4.90 -4.43
C VAL A 174 -15.51 3.38 -4.52
N ARG A 175 -15.05 2.76 -5.60
CA ARG A 175 -15.03 1.29 -5.74
C ARG A 175 -14.18 0.63 -4.67
N PHE A 176 -13.00 1.19 -4.39
CA PHE A 176 -12.15 0.71 -3.31
C PHE A 176 -12.85 0.84 -1.94
N PHE A 177 -13.44 1.99 -1.63
CA PHE A 177 -14.15 2.22 -0.38
C PHE A 177 -15.34 1.27 -0.22
N LYS A 178 -16.11 1.03 -1.29
CA LYS A 178 -17.20 0.05 -1.31
C LYS A 178 -16.69 -1.35 -0.98
N ASN A 179 -15.66 -1.80 -1.69
CA ASN A 179 -15.11 -3.16 -1.54
C ASN A 179 -14.56 -3.42 -0.13
N HIS A 180 -13.98 -2.40 0.51
CA HIS A 180 -13.39 -2.52 1.85
C HIS A 180 -14.35 -2.14 2.98
N GLY A 181 -15.62 -1.81 2.65
CA GLY A 181 -16.62 -1.45 3.64
C GLY A 181 -16.39 -0.09 4.31
N PHE A 182 -15.75 0.86 3.62
CA PHE A 182 -15.47 2.20 4.15
C PHE A 182 -16.63 3.20 3.95
N LEU A 183 -17.68 2.79 3.24
CA LEU A 183 -18.88 3.61 3.01
C LEU A 183 -20.01 3.29 4.03
N GLY A 184 -19.66 3.16 5.31
CA GLY A 184 -20.64 2.90 6.37
C GLY A 184 -19.99 2.79 7.75
N LEU A 185 -20.83 2.83 8.81
CA LEU A 185 -20.35 2.81 10.19
C LEU A 185 -19.90 1.44 10.69
N ASN A 186 -20.53 0.36 10.21
CA ASN A 186 -20.28 -1.02 10.66
C ASN A 186 -20.15 -1.99 9.49
N THR A 187 -19.64 -1.49 8.36
CA THR A 187 -19.54 -2.25 7.10
C THR A 187 -18.14 -2.78 6.84
N GLN A 188 -17.17 -2.44 7.67
CA GLN A 188 -15.79 -2.89 7.52
C GLN A 188 -15.67 -4.39 7.78
N HIS A 189 -14.88 -5.06 6.93
CA HIS A 189 -14.51 -6.46 7.17
C HIS A 189 -13.57 -6.58 8.37
N GLN A 190 -13.55 -7.76 9.00
CA GLN A 190 -12.59 -8.00 10.08
C GLN A 190 -11.16 -7.99 9.53
N TRP A 191 -10.37 -7.04 9.97
CA TRP A 191 -8.95 -6.96 9.63
C TRP A 191 -8.12 -7.92 10.48
N ARG A 192 -7.02 -8.36 9.92
CA ARG A 192 -6.07 -9.30 10.54
C ARG A 192 -4.64 -8.79 10.33
N THR A 193 -3.73 -9.21 11.22
CA THR A 193 -2.30 -8.98 11.10
C THR A 193 -1.54 -10.30 11.29
N VAL A 194 -0.33 -10.38 10.78
CA VAL A 194 0.53 -11.57 10.92
C VAL A 194 1.17 -11.57 12.29
N VAL A 195 1.13 -12.72 12.98
CA VAL A 195 1.84 -12.94 14.26
C VAL A 195 3.33 -12.94 13.97
N GLU A 196 4.13 -12.28 14.79
CA GLU A 196 5.57 -12.06 14.61
C GLU A 196 5.93 -11.18 13.39
N GLY A 197 4.96 -10.41 12.88
CA GLY A 197 5.13 -9.52 11.74
C GLY A 197 5.17 -10.23 10.38
N SER A 198 5.17 -9.45 9.33
CA SER A 198 5.12 -9.93 7.95
C SER A 198 6.34 -10.77 7.55
N GLN A 199 7.47 -10.63 8.22
CA GLN A 199 8.63 -11.49 8.04
C GLN A 199 8.29 -12.98 8.20
N ALA A 200 7.34 -13.34 9.07
CA ALA A 200 6.99 -14.72 9.33
C ALA A 200 6.45 -15.44 8.08
N TYR A 201 5.64 -14.77 7.25
CA TYR A 201 5.22 -15.38 5.99
C TYR A 201 6.29 -15.27 4.89
N ARG A 202 7.07 -14.18 4.89
CA ARG A 202 8.18 -14.00 3.94
C ARG A 202 9.17 -15.15 4.02
N GLU A 203 9.64 -15.50 5.22
CA GLU A 203 10.60 -16.59 5.41
C GLU A 203 10.04 -17.92 4.91
N LYS A 204 8.77 -18.23 5.18
CA LYS A 204 8.13 -19.46 4.68
C LYS A 204 7.99 -19.45 3.15
N LEU A 205 7.65 -18.31 2.57
CA LEU A 205 7.46 -18.18 1.12
C LEU A 205 8.76 -18.38 0.35
N ILE A 206 9.87 -17.85 0.84
CA ILE A 206 11.18 -17.94 0.16
C ILE A 206 11.96 -19.21 0.53
N ALA A 207 11.61 -19.91 1.59
CA ALA A 207 12.38 -21.08 2.09
C ALA A 207 12.74 -22.08 0.99
N PRO A 208 11.85 -22.46 0.04
CA PRO A 208 12.18 -23.45 -0.99
C PRO A 208 13.28 -23.04 -1.96
N PHE A 209 13.54 -21.73 -2.14
CA PHE A 209 14.56 -21.21 -3.07
C PHE A 209 15.48 -20.16 -2.43
N LYS A 210 15.60 -20.15 -1.10
CA LYS A 210 16.39 -19.17 -0.34
C LYS A 210 17.85 -19.09 -0.81
N ASN A 211 18.43 -20.20 -1.19
CA ASN A 211 19.80 -20.31 -1.72
C ASN A 211 19.96 -19.80 -3.19
N LYS A 212 18.88 -19.41 -3.83
CA LYS A 212 18.85 -18.83 -5.19
C LYS A 212 18.57 -17.33 -5.17
N ILE A 213 18.58 -16.71 -4.00
CA ILE A 213 18.37 -15.27 -3.82
C ILE A 213 19.71 -14.58 -3.73
N ILE A 214 19.94 -13.62 -4.63
CA ILE A 214 21.14 -12.79 -4.69
C ILE A 214 20.72 -11.39 -4.21
N LYS A 215 21.11 -11.04 -2.99
CA LYS A 215 20.85 -9.74 -2.37
C LYS A 215 21.96 -8.75 -2.72
N ASP A 216 21.75 -7.46 -2.40
CA ASP A 216 22.69 -6.38 -2.69
C ASP A 216 23.11 -6.34 -4.17
N SER A 217 22.19 -6.82 -5.04
CA SER A 217 22.44 -7.03 -6.47
C SER A 217 21.39 -6.31 -7.33
N PRO A 218 21.45 -4.97 -7.41
CA PRO A 218 20.55 -4.19 -8.25
C PRO A 218 20.76 -4.53 -9.72
N VAL A 219 19.70 -4.97 -10.39
CA VAL A 219 19.70 -5.15 -11.84
C VAL A 219 19.78 -3.77 -12.50
N LYS A 220 20.76 -3.60 -13.39
CA LYS A 220 21.02 -2.37 -14.11
C LYS A 220 20.39 -2.35 -15.48
N LYS A 221 20.58 -3.47 -16.24
CA LYS A 221 20.06 -3.60 -17.59
C LYS A 221 19.61 -5.03 -17.88
N ILE A 222 18.63 -5.12 -18.76
CA ILE A 222 18.05 -6.35 -19.28
C ILE A 222 18.08 -6.27 -20.81
N TYR A 223 18.83 -7.16 -21.43
CA TYR A 223 19.02 -7.25 -22.88
C TYR A 223 18.24 -8.45 -23.42
N ARG A 224 17.43 -8.23 -24.46
CA ARG A 224 16.81 -9.32 -25.21
C ARG A 224 17.79 -9.87 -26.22
N GLU A 225 17.99 -11.18 -26.21
CA GLU A 225 18.85 -11.88 -27.14
C GLU A 225 18.01 -12.91 -27.94
N THR A 226 18.53 -13.41 -29.04
CA THR A 226 17.82 -14.37 -29.91
C THR A 226 17.45 -15.66 -29.19
N ASP A 227 18.31 -16.10 -28.27
CA ASP A 227 18.18 -17.37 -27.56
C ASP A 227 17.97 -17.23 -26.04
N GLY A 228 17.72 -15.99 -25.54
CA GLY A 228 17.51 -15.76 -24.11
C GLY A 228 17.38 -14.30 -23.72
N VAL A 229 17.62 -14.04 -22.46
CA VAL A 229 17.66 -12.70 -21.88
C VAL A 229 18.91 -12.57 -21.02
N ARG A 230 19.72 -11.53 -21.25
CA ARG A 230 20.90 -11.25 -20.46
C ARG A 230 20.54 -10.17 -19.40
N VAL A 231 20.85 -10.49 -18.16
CA VAL A 231 20.63 -9.61 -17.00
C VAL A 231 21.97 -9.11 -16.52
N GLN A 232 22.14 -7.78 -16.49
CA GLN A 232 23.33 -7.10 -16.02
C GLN A 232 23.06 -6.51 -14.62
N THR A 233 23.92 -6.84 -13.68
CA THR A 233 24.00 -6.23 -12.34
C THR A 233 25.20 -5.28 -12.26
N ALA A 234 25.57 -4.80 -11.07
CA ALA A 234 26.76 -3.96 -10.88
C ALA A 234 28.07 -4.73 -11.04
N GLY A 235 28.09 -6.05 -10.84
CA GLY A 235 29.30 -6.89 -10.85
C GLY A 235 29.30 -8.01 -11.88
N ASP A 236 28.12 -8.47 -12.31
CA ASP A 236 27.98 -9.68 -13.10
C ASP A 236 26.97 -9.54 -14.24
N GLU A 237 27.15 -10.35 -15.26
CA GLU A 237 26.15 -10.60 -16.30
C GLU A 237 25.77 -12.08 -16.32
N MET A 238 24.47 -12.34 -16.35
CA MET A 238 23.95 -13.71 -16.38
C MET A 238 22.89 -13.85 -17.46
N LYS A 239 22.84 -15.04 -18.10
CA LYS A 239 21.87 -15.35 -19.13
C LYS A 239 20.79 -16.27 -18.61
N PHE A 240 19.54 -16.01 -19.02
CA PHE A 240 18.35 -16.73 -18.63
C PHE A 240 17.46 -16.98 -19.85
N ASP A 241 16.62 -18.03 -19.80
CA ASP A 241 15.62 -18.26 -20.83
C ASP A 241 14.49 -17.23 -20.77
N LYS A 242 14.12 -16.81 -19.55
CA LYS A 242 13.03 -15.89 -19.26
C LYS A 242 13.37 -15.01 -18.07
N VAL A 243 12.84 -13.79 -18.05
CA VAL A 243 12.95 -12.83 -16.93
C VAL A 243 11.57 -12.34 -16.55
N ILE A 244 11.28 -12.30 -15.26
CA ILE A 244 10.09 -11.65 -14.69
C ILE A 244 10.53 -10.41 -13.93
N ILE A 245 10.09 -9.24 -14.36
CA ILE A 245 10.34 -7.97 -13.70
C ILE A 245 9.19 -7.70 -12.71
N ALA A 246 9.51 -7.76 -11.42
CA ALA A 246 8.56 -7.61 -10.31
C ALA A 246 8.88 -6.37 -9.44
N SER A 247 9.51 -5.36 -10.04
CA SER A 247 9.80 -4.04 -9.45
C SER A 247 8.67 -3.06 -9.72
N HIS A 248 8.87 -1.78 -9.38
CA HIS A 248 8.00 -0.69 -9.83
C HIS A 248 8.00 -0.58 -11.35
N ALA A 249 6.91 -0.07 -11.93
CA ALA A 249 6.75 0.01 -13.38
C ALA A 249 7.77 0.96 -14.05
N ASP A 250 8.11 2.06 -13.40
CA ASP A 250 9.14 3.00 -13.86
C ASP A 250 10.55 2.40 -13.76
N GLU A 251 10.86 1.67 -12.68
CA GLU A 251 12.08 0.89 -12.56
C GLU A 251 12.17 -0.18 -13.64
N ALA A 252 11.07 -0.90 -13.88
CA ALA A 252 10.99 -1.91 -14.93
C ALA A 252 11.32 -1.33 -16.31
N LEU A 253 10.73 -0.18 -16.65
CA LEU A 253 11.01 0.51 -17.91
C LEU A 253 12.49 0.96 -18.02
N ASN A 254 13.05 1.43 -16.91
CA ASN A 254 14.46 1.90 -16.88
C ASN A 254 15.49 0.76 -16.99
N MET A 255 15.14 -0.44 -16.51
CA MET A 255 15.99 -1.61 -16.61
C MET A 255 16.07 -2.18 -18.03
N LEU A 256 15.05 -2.02 -18.85
CA LEU A 256 15.06 -2.49 -20.23
C LEU A 256 16.09 -1.67 -21.06
N ASP A 257 16.95 -2.34 -21.80
CA ASP A 257 17.91 -1.66 -22.66
C ASP A 257 17.20 -1.06 -23.89
N GLU A 258 16.46 -1.89 -24.60
CA GLU A 258 15.62 -1.49 -25.73
C GLU A 258 14.14 -1.82 -25.44
N PRO A 259 13.43 -0.99 -24.65
CA PRO A 259 12.00 -1.21 -24.42
C PRO A 259 11.21 -1.03 -25.73
N THR A 260 10.28 -1.92 -25.98
CA THR A 260 9.36 -1.82 -27.13
C THR A 260 8.48 -0.57 -26.99
N GLN A 261 7.86 -0.14 -28.11
CA GLN A 261 6.93 0.99 -28.07
C GLN A 261 5.75 0.72 -27.11
N LYS A 262 5.23 -0.51 -27.11
CA LYS A 262 4.16 -0.96 -26.20
C LYS A 262 4.56 -0.79 -24.73
N GLU A 263 5.77 -1.22 -24.35
CA GLU A 263 6.28 -1.09 -22.98
C GLU A 263 6.43 0.37 -22.55
N ARG A 264 6.99 1.21 -23.44
CA ARG A 264 7.09 2.66 -23.18
C ARG A 264 5.73 3.27 -22.96
N ASP A 265 4.77 3.00 -23.85
CA ASP A 265 3.45 3.63 -23.83
C ASP A 265 2.62 3.22 -22.62
N ILE A 266 2.77 2.00 -22.14
CA ILE A 266 2.05 1.49 -20.98
C ILE A 266 2.76 1.89 -19.68
N LEU A 267 4.05 1.53 -19.52
CA LEU A 267 4.75 1.67 -18.23
C LEU A 267 5.02 3.12 -17.83
N LYS A 268 5.17 4.05 -18.78
CA LYS A 268 5.38 5.49 -18.49
C LYS A 268 4.27 6.15 -17.68
N ASN A 269 3.06 5.56 -17.65
CA ASN A 269 1.89 6.11 -16.97
C ASN A 269 1.92 5.90 -15.45
N PHE A 270 2.72 4.94 -14.98
CA PHE A 270 2.82 4.63 -13.56
C PHE A 270 3.94 5.46 -12.92
N LYS A 271 3.55 6.29 -11.97
CA LYS A 271 4.46 7.16 -11.23
C LYS A 271 4.48 6.76 -9.77
N TYR A 272 5.57 7.06 -9.10
CA TYR A 272 5.75 6.76 -7.69
C TYR A 272 6.18 8.02 -6.94
N GLN A 273 5.80 8.09 -5.66
CA GLN A 273 6.24 9.14 -4.76
C GLN A 273 7.02 8.53 -3.60
N LYS A 274 8.03 9.25 -3.13
CA LYS A 274 8.81 8.86 -1.94
C LYS A 274 8.07 9.29 -0.69
N ASN A 275 8.05 8.40 0.30
CA ASN A 275 7.53 8.66 1.63
C ASN A 275 8.55 8.16 2.66
N SER A 276 8.81 8.97 3.67
CA SER A 276 9.57 8.52 4.83
C SER A 276 8.66 7.74 5.78
N ALA A 277 9.12 6.60 6.27
CA ALA A 277 8.48 5.82 7.32
C ALA A 277 9.38 5.84 8.56
N THR A 278 8.98 6.60 9.56
CA THR A 278 9.73 6.81 10.81
C THR A 278 9.12 5.93 11.92
N LEU A 279 9.84 4.89 12.33
CA LEU A 279 9.49 4.08 13.50
C LEU A 279 10.01 4.77 14.76
N HIS A 280 9.13 5.01 15.75
CA HIS A 280 9.47 5.80 16.93
C HIS A 280 8.59 5.47 18.14
N THR A 281 8.91 6.12 19.28
CA THR A 281 8.18 6.00 20.53
C THR A 281 7.62 7.34 21.04
N ASP A 282 7.56 8.35 20.19
CA ASP A 282 7.07 9.68 20.57
C ASP A 282 5.54 9.74 20.56
N ARG A 283 4.94 9.83 21.76
CA ARG A 283 3.49 9.97 21.98
C ARG A 283 2.94 11.35 21.60
N ASN A 284 3.81 12.38 21.48
CA ASN A 284 3.38 13.76 21.25
C ASN A 284 2.82 13.99 19.84
N VAL A 285 3.10 13.06 18.90
CA VAL A 285 2.53 13.10 17.56
C VAL A 285 1.05 12.71 17.53
N MET A 286 0.58 11.98 18.54
CA MET A 286 -0.79 11.50 18.64
C MET A 286 -1.79 12.60 19.03
N PRO A 287 -3.10 12.40 18.81
CA PRO A 287 -4.14 13.32 19.28
C PRO A 287 -4.00 13.63 20.78
N LYS A 288 -4.18 14.90 21.17
CA LYS A 288 -4.23 15.29 22.58
C LYS A 288 -5.39 14.61 23.31
N THR A 289 -6.49 14.42 22.61
CA THR A 289 -7.68 13.72 23.14
C THR A 289 -7.48 12.22 23.01
N LYS A 290 -7.13 11.55 24.11
CA LYS A 290 -6.83 10.11 24.08
C LYS A 290 -7.98 9.24 23.53
N ARG A 291 -9.25 9.69 23.67
CA ARG A 291 -10.42 9.00 23.06
C ARG A 291 -10.45 9.04 21.54
N ALA A 292 -9.65 9.91 20.91
CA ALA A 292 -9.49 9.95 19.45
C ALA A 292 -8.34 9.07 18.96
N TRP A 293 -7.54 8.46 19.84
CA TRP A 293 -6.48 7.55 19.45
C TRP A 293 -7.05 6.36 18.69
N SER A 294 -6.48 6.08 17.56
CA SER A 294 -6.89 5.00 16.66
C SER A 294 -5.67 4.21 16.21
N SER A 295 -5.89 3.06 15.62
CA SER A 295 -4.81 2.30 14.97
C SER A 295 -4.17 3.11 13.84
N TRP A 296 -4.96 3.97 13.21
CA TRP A 296 -4.58 4.78 12.06
C TRP A 296 -5.00 6.24 12.30
N ASN A 297 -4.05 7.14 12.42
CA ASN A 297 -4.29 8.53 12.77
C ASN A 297 -3.75 9.45 11.67
N TYR A 298 -4.62 10.25 11.07
CA TYR A 298 -4.22 11.24 10.09
C TYR A 298 -4.10 12.60 10.74
N ARG A 299 -2.89 13.13 10.75
CA ARG A 299 -2.55 14.41 11.36
C ARG A 299 -2.27 15.44 10.29
N ILE A 300 -2.81 16.65 10.45
CA ILE A 300 -2.58 17.79 9.57
C ILE A 300 -2.03 18.93 10.44
N ASP A 301 -0.79 19.32 10.18
CA ASP A 301 -0.15 20.47 10.79
C ASP A 301 -0.11 21.65 9.83
N ASP A 302 -0.02 22.86 10.39
CA ASP A 302 0.36 24.05 9.65
C ASP A 302 1.84 24.31 9.93
N VAL A 303 2.66 24.17 8.92
CA VAL A 303 4.10 24.43 8.97
C VAL A 303 4.39 25.57 8.00
N GLU A 304 4.69 26.74 8.53
CA GLU A 304 5.00 27.94 7.75
C GLU A 304 3.88 28.32 6.75
N GLY A 305 2.62 28.21 7.17
CA GLY A 305 1.46 28.52 6.33
C GLY A 305 1.09 27.43 5.31
N GLN A 306 1.75 26.28 5.36
CA GLN A 306 1.45 25.13 4.50
C GLN A 306 0.89 23.98 5.32
N LEU A 307 -0.23 23.42 4.87
CA LEU A 307 -0.80 22.20 5.47
C LEU A 307 0.05 20.98 5.11
N LYS A 308 0.69 20.41 6.11
CA LYS A 308 1.52 19.20 5.98
C LYS A 308 0.86 18.02 6.69
N PRO A 309 0.43 17.01 5.95
CA PRO A 309 -0.17 15.81 6.54
C PRO A 309 0.88 14.77 6.92
N SER A 310 0.58 14.01 7.97
CA SER A 310 1.29 12.78 8.35
C SER A 310 0.28 11.69 8.66
N THR A 311 0.61 10.45 8.32
CA THR A 311 -0.17 9.29 8.76
C THR A 311 0.60 8.57 9.87
N ILE A 312 -0.04 8.35 11.02
CA ILE A 312 0.59 7.75 12.19
C ILE A 312 -0.14 6.44 12.54
N TYR A 313 0.56 5.34 12.42
CA TYR A 313 0.09 4.03 12.86
C TYR A 313 0.46 3.81 14.33
N TYR A 314 -0.53 3.50 15.16
CA TYR A 314 -0.33 3.10 16.54
C TYR A 314 -0.18 1.58 16.60
N MET A 315 1.05 1.11 16.66
CA MET A 315 1.39 -0.30 16.45
C MET A 315 0.89 -1.20 17.57
N ASN A 316 0.75 -0.66 18.80
CA ASN A 316 0.18 -1.41 19.92
C ASN A 316 -1.32 -1.72 19.72
N SER A 317 -2.07 -0.85 19.05
CA SER A 317 -3.45 -1.14 18.66
C SER A 317 -3.51 -2.00 17.40
N LEU A 318 -2.65 -1.71 16.42
CA LEU A 318 -2.69 -2.34 15.09
C LEU A 318 -2.12 -3.75 15.10
N GLN A 319 -0.96 -3.97 15.74
CA GLN A 319 -0.28 -5.27 15.77
C GLN A 319 -0.16 -5.88 17.18
N GLN A 320 -0.60 -5.16 18.22
CA GLN A 320 -0.50 -5.61 19.63
C GLN A 320 0.94 -6.02 19.98
N VAL A 321 1.90 -5.15 19.62
CA VAL A 321 3.33 -5.44 19.69
C VAL A 321 3.87 -5.41 21.11
N SER A 322 3.34 -4.54 21.97
CA SER A 322 3.75 -4.40 23.37
C SER A 322 2.63 -3.82 24.25
N ASP A 323 2.65 -4.14 25.52
CA ASP A 323 1.82 -3.54 26.59
C ASP A 323 2.64 -2.68 27.55
N LYS A 324 3.97 -2.61 27.38
CA LYS A 324 4.88 -1.83 28.21
C LYS A 324 5.20 -0.45 27.65
N LYS A 325 5.41 -0.36 26.33
CA LYS A 325 5.84 0.85 25.64
C LYS A 325 4.99 1.08 24.38
N ASP A 326 4.69 2.34 24.08
CA ASP A 326 3.97 2.70 22.85
C ASP A 326 4.95 2.80 21.68
N TYR A 327 4.59 2.15 20.56
CA TYR A 327 5.32 2.21 19.30
C TYR A 327 4.43 2.80 18.21
N PHE A 328 5.03 3.66 17.41
CA PHE A 328 4.36 4.37 16.33
C PHE A 328 5.18 4.25 15.05
N LEU A 329 4.50 4.23 13.91
CA LEU A 329 5.11 4.43 12.61
C LEU A 329 4.47 5.65 11.96
N SER A 330 5.24 6.70 11.75
CA SER A 330 4.79 7.91 11.07
C SER A 330 5.25 7.92 9.62
N ILE A 331 4.29 8.11 8.70
CA ILE A 331 4.59 8.36 7.29
C ILE A 331 4.62 9.88 7.09
N ASP A 332 5.74 10.37 6.55
CA ASP A 332 6.02 11.79 6.30
C ASP A 332 5.80 12.64 7.55
N ASP A 333 6.60 12.39 8.57
CA ASP A 333 6.52 13.06 9.87
C ASP A 333 6.97 14.53 9.86
N HIS A 334 7.60 14.99 8.77
CA HIS A 334 8.06 16.36 8.56
C HIS A 334 8.94 16.92 9.71
N GLY A 335 9.67 16.06 10.41
CA GLY A 335 10.51 16.45 11.54
C GLY A 335 9.74 16.74 12.84
N LEU A 336 8.49 16.29 12.94
CA LEU A 336 7.64 16.48 14.14
C LEU A 336 7.92 15.44 15.22
N VAL A 337 8.57 14.34 14.89
CA VAL A 337 8.99 13.30 15.83
C VAL A 337 10.27 13.78 16.55
N ASP A 338 10.29 13.65 17.87
CA ASP A 338 11.48 13.91 18.69
C ASP A 338 12.64 13.00 18.22
N PRO A 339 13.76 13.56 17.74
CA PRO A 339 14.89 12.77 17.24
C PRO A 339 15.41 11.73 18.24
N GLY A 340 15.35 12.03 19.55
CA GLY A 340 15.77 11.09 20.61
C GLY A 340 14.85 9.88 20.78
N LYS A 341 13.70 9.86 20.11
CA LYS A 341 12.72 8.76 20.17
C LYS A 341 12.60 7.99 18.86
N ILE A 342 13.35 8.36 17.84
CA ILE A 342 13.40 7.66 16.57
C ILE A 342 14.18 6.36 16.73
N LEU A 343 13.60 5.27 16.27
CA LEU A 343 14.23 3.95 16.27
C LEU A 343 14.80 3.61 14.88
N LYS A 344 14.05 3.92 13.82
CA LYS A 344 14.48 3.68 12.44
C LYS A 344 13.72 4.58 11.48
N VAL A 345 14.40 5.01 10.42
CA VAL A 345 13.80 5.69 9.26
C VAL A 345 14.01 4.82 8.02
N ILE A 346 12.95 4.64 7.25
CA ILE A 346 12.94 3.84 6.03
C ILE A 346 12.31 4.68 4.92
N MET A 347 12.92 4.69 3.75
CA MET A 347 12.33 5.34 2.56
C MET A 347 11.56 4.32 1.75
N TYR A 348 10.27 4.56 1.57
CA TYR A 348 9.40 3.79 0.68
C TYR A 348 8.99 4.61 -0.53
N GLU A 349 8.52 3.92 -1.55
CA GLU A 349 7.92 4.53 -2.73
C GLU A 349 6.53 3.93 -2.93
N HIS A 350 5.52 4.81 -3.02
CA HIS A 350 4.13 4.40 -3.22
C HIS A 350 3.63 4.84 -4.59
N PRO A 351 2.79 4.04 -5.26
CA PRO A 351 2.24 4.38 -6.56
C PRO A 351 1.29 5.58 -6.46
N VAL A 352 1.38 6.46 -7.47
CA VAL A 352 0.46 7.58 -7.64
C VAL A 352 -0.52 7.23 -8.75
N PHE A 353 -1.79 7.07 -8.41
CA PHE A 353 -2.83 6.75 -9.36
C PHE A 353 -3.38 8.01 -10.01
N SER A 354 -3.37 8.03 -11.33
CA SER A 354 -3.99 9.05 -12.18
C SER A 354 -4.99 8.39 -13.14
N VAL A 355 -5.84 9.19 -13.79
CA VAL A 355 -6.74 8.68 -14.84
C VAL A 355 -5.94 7.93 -15.91
N GLY A 356 -4.77 8.47 -16.32
CA GLY A 356 -3.87 7.81 -17.26
C GLY A 356 -3.35 6.46 -16.78
N ALA A 357 -2.97 6.36 -15.49
CA ALA A 357 -2.52 5.08 -14.91
C ALA A 357 -3.65 4.03 -14.91
N ILE A 358 -4.87 4.42 -14.52
CA ILE A 358 -6.04 3.52 -14.54
C ILE A 358 -6.39 3.08 -15.97
N SER A 359 -6.28 3.96 -16.95
CA SER A 359 -6.47 3.59 -18.37
C SER A 359 -5.39 2.63 -18.84
N ALA A 360 -4.11 2.86 -18.48
CA ALA A 360 -2.99 2.01 -18.85
C ALA A 360 -3.06 0.62 -18.18
N GLN A 361 -3.66 0.51 -16.99
CA GLN A 361 -3.86 -0.81 -16.34
C GLN A 361 -4.63 -1.80 -17.21
N LYS A 362 -5.58 -1.34 -18.00
CA LYS A 362 -6.37 -2.18 -18.92
C LYS A 362 -5.51 -2.83 -20.00
N GLU A 363 -4.34 -2.30 -20.27
CA GLU A 363 -3.42 -2.73 -21.32
C GLU A 363 -2.25 -3.58 -20.77
N LEU A 364 -2.07 -3.66 -19.45
CA LEU A 364 -0.91 -4.33 -18.83
C LEU A 364 -0.77 -5.80 -19.22
N TYR A 365 -1.89 -6.52 -19.46
CA TYR A 365 -1.85 -7.90 -19.88
C TYR A 365 -1.09 -8.11 -21.21
N LYS A 366 -1.09 -7.08 -22.07
CA LYS A 366 -0.38 -7.09 -23.36
C LYS A 366 1.14 -7.12 -23.22
N LEU A 367 1.67 -6.71 -22.07
CA LEU A 367 3.12 -6.78 -21.79
C LEU A 367 3.60 -8.22 -21.63
N ASN A 368 2.70 -9.12 -21.28
CA ASN A 368 3.02 -10.53 -21.04
C ASN A 368 2.63 -11.44 -22.21
N GLU A 369 2.37 -10.87 -23.41
CA GLU A 369 2.09 -11.61 -24.62
C GLU A 369 3.39 -11.93 -25.38
N ASN A 370 3.69 -13.20 -25.57
CA ASN A 370 4.70 -13.70 -26.50
C ASN A 370 6.13 -13.10 -26.37
N ASP A 371 6.66 -12.98 -25.16
CA ASP A 371 8.03 -12.51 -24.94
C ASP A 371 8.76 -13.42 -23.93
N ARG A 372 10.06 -13.17 -23.77
CA ARG A 372 10.93 -13.73 -22.74
C ARG A 372 11.02 -12.85 -21.51
N VAL A 373 10.56 -11.60 -21.62
CA VAL A 373 10.52 -10.61 -20.52
C VAL A 373 9.07 -10.40 -20.12
N PHE A 374 8.77 -10.64 -18.86
CA PHE A 374 7.44 -10.59 -18.28
C PHE A 374 7.37 -9.60 -17.12
N PHE A 375 6.17 -9.14 -16.80
CA PHE A 375 5.93 -8.11 -15.80
C PHE A 375 4.85 -8.56 -14.81
N CYS A 376 5.07 -8.31 -13.55
CA CYS A 376 4.06 -8.41 -12.50
C CYS A 376 4.34 -7.36 -11.41
N GLY A 377 3.36 -7.07 -10.59
CA GLY A 377 3.50 -6.09 -9.51
C GLY A 377 2.16 -5.55 -9.06
N SER A 378 2.19 -4.73 -8.01
CA SER A 378 0.98 -4.12 -7.43
C SER A 378 0.31 -3.10 -8.36
N TYR A 379 1.03 -2.56 -9.33
CA TYR A 379 0.49 -1.63 -10.34
C TYR A 379 -0.48 -2.29 -11.34
N PHE A 380 -0.60 -3.61 -11.33
CA PHE A 380 -1.66 -4.34 -12.04
C PHE A 380 -3.05 -4.20 -11.40
N GLY A 381 -3.14 -3.60 -10.22
CA GLY A 381 -4.37 -3.33 -9.48
C GLY A 381 -4.29 -2.03 -8.69
N TYR A 382 -4.81 -2.03 -7.47
CA TYR A 382 -4.89 -0.83 -6.62
C TYR A 382 -3.60 -0.51 -5.84
N GLY A 383 -2.52 -1.24 -6.05
CA GLY A 383 -1.24 -1.01 -5.39
C GLY A 383 -1.01 -1.81 -4.10
N PHE A 384 -1.86 -2.77 -3.77
CA PHE A 384 -1.78 -3.56 -2.54
C PHE A 384 -1.14 -4.93 -2.74
N HIS A 385 -0.89 -5.61 -1.62
CA HIS A 385 -0.29 -6.96 -1.61
C HIS A 385 -1.11 -7.99 -2.39
N GLU A 386 -2.44 -7.93 -2.30
CA GLU A 386 -3.32 -8.83 -3.07
C GLU A 386 -3.14 -8.61 -4.57
N ASP A 387 -3.00 -7.37 -5.01
CA ASP A 387 -2.83 -7.06 -6.44
C ASP A 387 -1.49 -7.60 -6.97
N ALA A 388 -0.42 -7.42 -6.19
CA ALA A 388 0.90 -7.95 -6.52
C ALA A 388 0.90 -9.47 -6.57
N LEU A 389 0.26 -10.12 -5.60
CA LEU A 389 0.13 -11.57 -5.56
C LEU A 389 -0.73 -12.10 -6.72
N ASN A 390 -1.88 -11.48 -6.98
CA ASN A 390 -2.78 -11.86 -8.06
C ASN A 390 -2.10 -11.74 -9.43
N SER A 391 -1.37 -10.65 -9.68
CA SER A 391 -0.60 -10.49 -10.93
C SER A 391 0.46 -11.58 -11.10
N SER A 392 1.12 -11.96 -9.99
CA SER A 392 2.12 -13.04 -9.97
C SER A 392 1.48 -14.41 -10.25
N ILE A 393 0.34 -14.70 -9.64
CA ILE A 393 -0.40 -15.96 -9.86
C ILE A 393 -0.82 -16.08 -11.33
N ASN A 394 -1.42 -15.03 -11.88
CA ASN A 394 -1.88 -15.03 -13.28
C ASN A 394 -0.73 -15.25 -14.27
N LEU A 395 0.40 -14.58 -14.03
CA LEU A 395 1.59 -14.77 -14.85
C LEU A 395 2.17 -16.19 -14.72
N CYS A 396 2.30 -16.69 -13.49
CA CYS A 396 2.85 -18.04 -13.27
C CYS A 396 1.98 -19.13 -13.90
N ASN A 397 0.66 -19.03 -13.76
CA ASN A 397 -0.27 -19.97 -14.42
C ASN A 397 -0.07 -19.98 -15.94
N LYS A 398 0.04 -18.81 -16.58
CA LYS A 398 0.33 -18.70 -18.02
C LYS A 398 1.64 -19.39 -18.39
N LEU A 399 2.72 -19.16 -17.64
CA LEU A 399 4.03 -19.76 -17.91
C LEU A 399 4.04 -21.28 -17.73
N LEU A 400 3.30 -21.80 -16.76
CA LEU A 400 3.16 -23.22 -16.51
C LEU A 400 2.39 -23.91 -17.64
N THR A 401 1.25 -23.35 -18.08
CA THR A 401 0.48 -23.86 -19.22
C THR A 401 1.32 -23.88 -20.50
N GLN A 402 2.04 -22.82 -20.82
CA GLN A 402 2.92 -22.76 -22.00
C GLN A 402 4.04 -23.80 -21.95
N LYS A 403 4.53 -24.15 -20.77
CA LYS A 403 5.54 -25.19 -20.62
C LYS A 403 4.96 -26.60 -20.88
N GLU A 404 3.75 -26.87 -20.40
CA GLU A 404 3.05 -28.13 -20.63
C GLU A 404 2.76 -28.33 -22.12
N GLU A 405 2.28 -27.29 -22.81
CA GLU A 405 2.04 -27.33 -24.26
C GLU A 405 3.32 -27.54 -25.09
N ALA A 406 4.46 -27.05 -24.61
CA ALA A 406 5.75 -27.25 -25.31
C ALA A 406 6.37 -28.62 -25.11
N VAL A 407 5.85 -29.43 -24.19
CA VAL A 407 6.30 -30.81 -23.91
C VAL A 407 5.45 -31.84 -24.64
N LEU A 408 4.25 -31.48 -25.09
CA LEU A 408 3.36 -32.28 -25.92
C LEU A 408 3.72 -32.13 -27.41
#